data_dde6eeb46c47da68dde44054f0569e5c
#
_entry.id   dde6eeb46c47da68dde44054f0569e5c
#
_cell.length_a   1.000
_cell.length_b   1.000
_cell.length_c   1.000
_cell.angle_alpha   90.00
_cell.angle_beta   90.00
_cell.angle_gamma   90.00
#
_symmetry.space_group_name_H-M   'P 1'
#
loop_
_entity.id
_entity.type
_entity.pdbx_description
1 polymer ?
#
loop_
_entity_poly.entity_id
_entity_poly.type
_entity_poly.pdbx_seq_one_letter_code
_entity_poly.pdbx_strand_id
1 'polypeptide(L)'
;MEPVYANLVRISHTPAELVLDFARLLPGDSIARVVARLLMSPVGAKLFYRALGENLARYESAFGEIRIPGDTGLADELFRPVHPPGPGDHS
;
A
#
# COMPACT_ATOMS: atom_id res chain seq x y z
N MET A 1 4.99 -17.26 -17.68
CA MET A 1 4.63 -17.13 -16.27
C MET A 1 3.18 -16.67 -16.12
N GLU A 2 2.45 -17.34 -15.28
CA GLU A 2 1.05 -16.96 -15.06
C GLU A 2 0.98 -15.74 -14.16
N PRO A 3 0.24 -14.73 -14.53
CA PRO A 3 0.06 -13.57 -13.66
C PRO A 3 -0.85 -13.91 -12.50
N VAL A 4 -0.63 -13.22 -11.39
CA VAL A 4 -1.43 -13.38 -10.19
C VAL A 4 -2.04 -12.03 -9.86
N TYR A 5 -3.35 -12.01 -9.64
CA TYR A 5 -4.03 -10.79 -9.29
C TYR A 5 -3.98 -10.58 -7.77
N ALA A 6 -3.62 -9.38 -7.36
CA ALA A 6 -3.64 -9.00 -5.95
C ALA A 6 -4.07 -7.54 -5.87
N ASN A 7 -4.86 -7.22 -4.86
CA ASN A 7 -5.28 -5.84 -4.65
C ASN A 7 -4.96 -5.34 -3.25
N LEU A 8 -4.22 -6.13 -2.48
CA LEU A 8 -3.75 -5.74 -1.16
C LEU A 8 -2.34 -6.25 -0.98
N VAL A 9 -1.58 -5.58 -0.13
CA VAL A 9 -0.27 -6.08 0.25
C VAL A 9 -0.05 -5.77 1.72
N ARG A 10 0.44 -6.76 2.46
CA ARG A 10 0.84 -6.57 3.84
C ARG A 10 2.35 -6.71 3.89
N ILE A 11 3.01 -5.74 4.51
CA ILE A 11 4.46 -5.69 4.51
C ILE A 11 4.95 -5.79 5.94
N SER A 12 5.91 -6.69 6.15
CA SER A 12 6.60 -6.81 7.41
C SER A 12 8.09 -6.91 7.11
N HIS A 13 8.90 -6.90 8.16
CA HIS A 13 10.34 -6.92 7.92
C HIS A 13 11.07 -7.55 9.08
N THR A 14 12.27 -8.03 8.77
CA THR A 14 13.31 -8.40 9.72
C THR A 14 14.50 -7.51 9.40
N PRO A 15 15.58 -7.56 10.20
CA PRO A 15 16.77 -6.77 9.83
C PRO A 15 17.35 -7.13 8.47
N ALA A 16 17.10 -8.35 7.99
CA ALA A 16 17.72 -8.81 6.75
C ALA A 16 16.81 -8.70 5.54
N GLU A 17 15.49 -8.67 5.73
CA GLU A 17 14.57 -8.81 4.60
C GLU A 17 13.28 -8.06 4.83
N LEU A 18 12.62 -7.74 3.72
CA LEU A 18 11.22 -7.35 3.76
C LEU A 18 10.39 -8.49 3.21
N VAL A 19 9.23 -8.69 3.83
CA VAL A 19 8.28 -9.75 3.44
C VAL A 19 7.03 -9.07 2.93
N LEU A 20 6.70 -9.33 1.66
CA LEU A 20 5.51 -8.76 1.04
C LEU A 20 4.52 -9.87 0.80
N ASP A 21 3.39 -9.81 1.50
CA ASP A 21 2.32 -10.78 1.32
C ASP A 21 1.26 -10.11 0.44
N PHE A 22 1.21 -10.52 -0.80
CA PHE A 22 0.21 -10.03 -1.73
C PHE A 22 -1.06 -10.82 -1.56
N ALA A 23 -2.18 -10.13 -1.44
CA ALA A 23 -3.44 -10.75 -1.13
C ALA A 23 -4.53 -10.25 -2.05
N ARG A 24 -5.59 -11.03 -2.10
CA ARG A 24 -6.75 -10.70 -2.91
C ARG A 24 -7.98 -10.71 -2.02
N LEU A 25 -8.73 -9.62 -2.09
CA LEU A 25 -10.01 -9.52 -1.40
C LEU A 25 -11.04 -9.15 -2.45
N LEU A 26 -11.96 -10.06 -2.71
CA LEU A 26 -12.99 -9.85 -3.72
C LEU A 26 -14.30 -9.49 -3.03
N PRO A 27 -15.24 -8.87 -3.77
CA PRO A 27 -16.55 -8.56 -3.22
C PRO A 27 -17.18 -9.83 -2.67
N GLY A 28 -17.70 -9.73 -1.45
CA GLY A 28 -18.30 -10.88 -0.80
C GLY A 28 -17.36 -11.66 0.09
N ASP A 29 -16.06 -11.46 -0.05
CA ASP A 29 -15.10 -12.12 0.82
C ASP A 29 -15.04 -11.42 2.15
N SER A 30 -14.96 -12.19 3.23
CA SER A 30 -14.79 -11.63 4.56
C SER A 30 -13.32 -11.64 4.99
N ILE A 31 -12.48 -12.38 4.29
CA ILE A 31 -11.07 -12.54 4.64
C ILE A 31 -10.25 -12.44 3.37
N ALA A 32 -9.18 -11.66 3.43
CA ALA A 32 -8.26 -11.57 2.31
C ALA A 32 -7.45 -12.86 2.21
N ARG A 33 -7.20 -13.30 0.99
CA ARG A 33 -6.45 -14.52 0.73
C ARG A 33 -5.07 -14.16 0.22
N VAL A 34 -4.03 -14.63 0.89
CA VAL A 34 -2.66 -14.40 0.42
C VAL A 34 -2.44 -15.29 -0.81
N VAL A 35 -2.05 -14.67 -1.91
CA VAL A 35 -1.83 -15.38 -3.16
C VAL A 35 -0.36 -15.47 -3.53
N ALA A 36 0.50 -14.66 -2.91
CA ALA A 36 1.93 -14.72 -3.17
C ALA A 36 2.68 -14.08 -2.03
N ARG A 37 3.84 -14.61 -1.72
CA ARG A 37 4.73 -14.03 -0.71
C ARG A 37 6.08 -13.84 -1.35
N LEU A 38 6.60 -12.62 -1.24
CA LEU A 38 7.91 -12.28 -1.78
C LEU A 38 8.82 -11.84 -0.66
N LEU A 39 10.05 -12.29 -0.72
CA LEU A 39 11.10 -11.82 0.17
C LEU A 39 12.01 -10.92 -0.64
N MET A 40 12.30 -9.76 -0.12
CA MET A 40 13.15 -8.81 -0.81
C MET A 40 14.24 -8.31 0.13
N SER A 41 15.42 -8.09 -0.43
CA SER A 41 16.46 -7.41 0.33
C SER A 41 16.02 -5.97 0.59
N PRO A 42 16.55 -5.32 1.63
CA PRO A 42 16.20 -3.93 1.87
C PRO A 42 16.54 -3.02 0.69
N VAL A 43 17.66 -3.23 0.02
CA VAL A 43 18.01 -2.44 -1.15
C VAL A 43 17.01 -2.70 -2.27
N GLY A 44 16.69 -3.98 -2.51
CA GLY A 44 15.72 -4.32 -3.55
C GLY A 44 14.36 -3.71 -3.28
N ALA A 45 13.94 -3.73 -2.02
CA ALA A 45 12.65 -3.14 -1.67
C ALA A 45 12.64 -1.63 -1.90
N LYS A 46 13.75 -0.97 -1.61
CA LYS A 46 13.82 0.47 -1.84
C LYS A 46 13.82 0.81 -3.32
N LEU A 47 14.50 0.00 -4.12
CA LEU A 47 14.46 0.19 -5.57
C LEU A 47 13.06 -0.07 -6.12
N PHE A 48 12.40 -1.08 -5.60
CA PHE A 48 11.02 -1.36 -5.99
C PHE A 48 10.11 -0.18 -5.64
N TYR A 49 10.26 0.36 -4.45
CA TYR A 49 9.47 1.51 -4.02
C TYR A 49 9.64 2.68 -5.00
N ARG A 50 10.87 2.98 -5.37
CA ARG A 50 11.13 4.06 -6.31
C ARG A 50 10.53 3.79 -7.68
N ALA A 51 10.73 2.57 -8.19
CA ALA A 51 10.23 2.22 -9.51
C ALA A 51 8.70 2.26 -9.53
N LEU A 52 8.08 1.77 -8.48
CA LEU A 52 6.62 1.78 -8.40
C LEU A 52 6.11 3.21 -8.39
N GLY A 53 6.75 4.07 -7.58
CA GLY A 53 6.34 5.48 -7.53
C GLY A 53 6.45 6.17 -8.87
N GLU A 54 7.55 5.94 -9.59
CA GLU A 54 7.74 6.53 -10.91
C GLU A 54 6.69 6.05 -11.91
N ASN A 55 6.39 4.77 -11.85
CA ASN A 55 5.40 4.21 -12.76
C ASN A 55 3.99 4.71 -12.45
N LEU A 56 3.67 4.83 -11.17
CA LEU A 56 2.38 5.39 -10.78
C LEU A 56 2.25 6.83 -11.24
N ALA A 57 3.32 7.61 -11.14
CA ALA A 57 3.28 8.99 -11.60
C ALA A 57 3.03 9.06 -13.12
N ARG A 58 3.68 8.18 -13.87
CA ARG A 58 3.46 8.14 -15.31
C ARG A 58 2.05 7.69 -15.65
N TYR A 59 1.54 6.73 -14.90
CA TYR A 59 0.17 6.27 -15.11
C TYR A 59 -0.81 7.41 -14.86
N GLU A 60 -0.64 8.13 -13.76
CA GLU A 60 -1.55 9.21 -13.42
C GLU A 60 -1.46 10.37 -14.42
N SER A 61 -0.28 10.59 -14.96
CA SER A 61 -0.12 11.63 -15.98
C SER A 61 -0.89 11.26 -17.25
N ALA A 62 -0.95 10.00 -17.60
CA ALA A 62 -1.61 9.55 -18.81
C ALA A 62 -3.11 9.33 -18.62
N PHE A 63 -3.53 8.85 -17.47
CA PHE A 63 -4.89 8.38 -17.27
C PHE A 63 -5.65 9.09 -16.15
N GLY A 64 -4.99 9.99 -15.45
CA GLY A 64 -5.63 10.71 -14.38
C GLY A 64 -5.28 10.17 -13.00
N GLU A 65 -5.60 10.95 -12.01
CA GLU A 65 -5.24 10.63 -10.63
C GLU A 65 -5.92 9.34 -10.16
N ILE A 66 -5.14 8.49 -9.50
CA ILE A 66 -5.68 7.29 -8.88
C ILE A 66 -6.26 7.72 -7.55
N ARG A 67 -7.57 7.52 -7.41
CA ARG A 67 -8.23 7.86 -6.16
C ARG A 67 -8.39 6.62 -5.32
N ILE A 68 -8.02 6.75 -4.06
CA ILE A 68 -8.15 5.64 -3.12
C ILE A 68 -9.51 5.77 -2.45
N PRO A 69 -10.40 4.79 -2.65
CA PRO A 69 -11.75 4.88 -2.09
C PRO A 69 -11.68 5.06 -0.59
N GLY A 70 -12.41 6.01 -0.09
CA GLY A 70 -12.44 6.28 1.32
C GLY A 70 -11.17 6.93 1.84
N ASP A 71 -10.30 7.40 0.94
CA ASP A 71 -9.03 7.95 1.34
C ASP A 71 -9.20 9.09 2.34
N THR A 72 -10.06 10.03 2.00
CA THR A 72 -10.27 11.16 2.87
C THR A 72 -10.83 10.73 4.21
N GLY A 73 -11.86 9.91 4.20
CA GLY A 73 -12.48 9.48 5.43
C GLY A 73 -11.60 8.55 6.22
N LEU A 74 -11.00 7.58 5.55
CA LEU A 74 -10.18 6.60 6.23
C LEU A 74 -8.93 7.23 6.80
N ALA A 75 -8.27 8.05 6.02
CA ALA A 75 -7.06 8.70 6.49
C ALA A 75 -7.37 9.62 7.65
N ASP A 76 -8.46 10.36 7.55
CA ASP A 76 -8.86 11.22 8.63
C ASP A 76 -9.12 10.44 9.90
N GLU A 77 -9.80 9.33 9.79
CA GLU A 77 -10.12 8.54 10.96
C GLU A 77 -8.90 7.88 11.57
N LEU A 78 -7.96 7.49 10.74
CA LEU A 78 -6.76 6.84 11.23
C LEU A 78 -5.80 7.83 11.85
N PHE A 79 -5.73 9.04 11.33
CA PHE A 79 -4.70 9.98 11.77
C PHE A 79 -5.22 11.12 12.60
N ARG A 80 -6.48 11.47 12.45
CA ARG A 80 -7.02 12.59 13.18
C ARG A 80 -6.95 12.40 14.69
N PRO A 81 -7.28 11.25 15.21
CA PRO A 81 -7.23 11.10 16.66
C PRO A 81 -5.84 11.25 17.21
N VAL A 82 -4.88 11.04 16.38
CA VAL A 82 -3.52 11.18 16.79
C VAL A 82 -3.15 12.64 16.90
N HIS A 83 -3.94 13.47 16.29
CA HIS A 83 -3.71 14.83 16.37
C HIS A 83 -4.63 15.42 17.30
N PRO A 84 -4.32 15.38 18.45
CA PRO A 84 -5.11 16.08 19.32
C PRO A 84 -4.94 17.39 18.80
N PRO A 85 -5.80 17.92 18.59
CA PRO A 85 -5.62 19.03 18.04
C PRO A 85 -4.88 19.94 18.75
N GLY A 86 -4.45 19.89 18.77
CA GLY A 86 -3.97 20.56 19.13
C GLY A 86 -3.74 21.39 18.85
N PRO A 87 -3.54 21.93 19.17
CA PRO A 87 -3.44 22.75 18.78
C PRO A 87 -3.07 22.88 17.69
N GLY A 88 -3.15 22.85 17.44
CA GLY A 88 -3.04 22.88 16.56
C GLY A 88 -2.46 22.10 16.10
N ASP A 89 -2.28 21.82 16.17
CA ASP A 89 -1.91 21.07 15.71
C ASP A 89 -2.35 20.58 14.84
N HIS A 90 -2.56 20.83 14.57
CA HIS A 90 -2.92 20.47 13.83
C HIS A 90 -2.79 20.38 13.18
N SER A 91 -2.49 20.35 13.14
CA SER A 91 -2.43 20.30 12.63
C SER A 91 -2.50 20.20 12.14
#